data_d2c94a57271670aa0cb3ce44bcc16157
#
_entry.id   d2c94a57271670aa0cb3ce44bcc16157
#
_cell.length_a   1.000
_cell.length_b   1.000
_cell.length_c   1.000
_cell.angle_alpha   90.00
_cell.angle_beta   90.00
_cell.angle_gamma   90.00
#
_symmetry.space_group_name_H-M   'P 1'
#
loop_
_entity.id
_entity.type
_entity.pdbx_description
1 polymer ?
#
loop_
_entity_poly.entity_id
_entity_poly.type
_entity_poly.pdbx_seq_one_letter_code
_entity_poly.pdbx_strand_id
1 'polypeptide(L)'
;LNKSQNKNIYISELDRDGLVGYSNSIAMNKEGFPVISYHHLNAGDLKLAYCQDTDCSKAKIHLLDWAGDFGYYTDIASSAGGKIYISYIDRKKGDLRVIRCLDSKCGRAQINVLDRGEGKGGYVGEYNSLSLTKSGNPIISYFDSGKNDLKIASCEDTDCTNFINRAVVSEGM
;
A
#
# COMPACT_ATOMS: atom_id res chain seq x y z
N LEU A 1 3.31 36.77 29.71
CA LEU A 1 3.87 36.92 28.37
C LEU A 1 3.98 35.51 27.74
N ASN A 2 2.98 35.15 26.95
CA ASN A 2 2.96 33.91 26.17
C ASN A 2 4.09 33.97 25.11
N LYS A 3 5.15 33.20 25.30
CA LYS A 3 6.06 32.88 24.20
C LYS A 3 5.29 31.92 23.29
N SER A 4 4.74 32.41 22.19
CA SER A 4 4.33 31.56 21.07
C SER A 4 5.55 30.75 20.65
N GLN A 5 5.54 29.44 20.91
CA GLN A 5 6.50 28.55 20.31
C GLN A 5 6.20 28.55 18.80
N ASN A 6 6.98 29.26 18.02
CA ASN A 6 7.05 29.04 16.57
C ASN A 6 7.48 27.58 16.39
N LYS A 7 6.54 26.66 16.22
CA LYS A 7 6.84 25.31 15.74
C LYS A 7 7.35 25.47 14.31
N ASN A 8 8.65 25.38 14.14
CA ASN A 8 9.24 25.30 12.82
C ASN A 8 8.64 24.05 12.11
N ILE A 9 7.99 24.28 10.98
CA ILE A 9 7.55 23.20 10.10
C ILE A 9 8.78 22.86 9.25
N TYR A 10 9.21 21.59 9.33
CA TYR A 10 10.28 21.06 8.49
C TYR A 10 9.66 20.23 7.37
N ILE A 11 10.14 20.46 6.15
CA ILE A 11 9.75 19.69 4.97
C ILE A 11 11.02 19.00 4.47
N SER A 12 10.96 17.66 4.38
CA SER A 12 12.04 16.84 3.82
C SER A 12 11.60 16.27 2.49
N GLU A 13 12.50 16.35 1.50
CA GLU A 13 12.30 15.72 0.20
C GLU A 13 13.04 14.40 0.19
N LEU A 14 12.27 13.28 0.11
CA LEU A 14 12.80 11.92 0.29
C LEU A 14 13.21 11.24 -1.01
N ASP A 15 12.54 11.56 -2.11
CA ASP A 15 12.79 11.00 -3.44
C ASP A 15 12.64 12.12 -4.48
N ARG A 16 13.58 12.19 -5.43
CA ARG A 16 13.64 13.19 -6.52
C ARG A 16 13.64 12.56 -7.90
N ASP A 17 13.33 11.29 -7.98
CA ASP A 17 13.38 10.53 -9.23
C ASP A 17 12.09 10.74 -10.05
N GLY A 18 11.94 11.90 -10.64
CA GLY A 18 10.80 12.22 -11.51
C GLY A 18 9.50 12.53 -10.76
N LEU A 19 8.36 12.08 -11.30
CA LEU A 19 7.04 12.29 -10.71
C LEU A 19 6.73 11.19 -9.68
N VAL A 20 7.17 11.39 -8.46
CA VAL A 20 7.02 10.46 -7.34
C VAL A 20 6.01 10.97 -6.30
N GLY A 21 5.51 10.07 -5.45
CA GLY A 21 4.62 10.40 -4.34
C GLY A 21 3.12 10.34 -4.66
N TYR A 22 2.73 9.90 -5.84
CA TYR A 22 1.31 9.67 -6.15
C TYR A 22 0.74 8.51 -5.34
N SER A 23 -0.58 8.58 -5.06
CA SER A 23 -1.29 7.51 -4.32
C SER A 23 -0.54 7.05 -3.08
N ASN A 24 0.01 7.99 -2.28
CA ASN A 24 0.81 7.63 -1.13
C ASN A 24 -0.03 7.21 0.08
N SER A 25 0.53 6.34 0.90
CA SER A 25 0.01 5.96 2.22
C SER A 25 1.16 5.77 3.21
N ILE A 26 0.89 6.00 4.50
CA ILE A 26 1.89 6.00 5.55
C ILE A 26 1.48 5.10 6.72
N ALA A 27 2.43 4.33 7.23
CA ALA A 27 2.31 3.58 8.49
C ALA A 27 3.55 3.80 9.34
N MET A 28 3.50 3.37 10.60
CA MET A 28 4.68 3.38 11.49
C MET A 28 5.23 1.95 11.58
N ASN A 29 6.55 1.79 11.47
CA ASN A 29 7.20 0.52 11.74
C ASN A 29 7.27 0.24 13.26
N LYS A 30 7.78 -0.92 13.67
CA LYS A 30 7.85 -1.31 15.08
C LYS A 30 8.79 -0.43 15.93
N GLU A 31 9.72 0.28 15.29
CA GLU A 31 10.62 1.25 15.93
C GLU A 31 9.97 2.63 16.07
N GLY A 32 8.76 2.85 15.55
CA GLY A 32 8.07 4.12 15.54
C GLY A 32 8.54 5.07 14.44
N PHE A 33 9.22 4.57 13.41
CA PHE A 33 9.62 5.35 12.24
C PHE A 33 8.59 5.23 11.11
N PRO A 34 8.33 6.30 10.35
CA PRO A 34 7.44 6.22 9.22
C PRO A 34 7.92 5.27 8.13
N VAL A 35 6.99 4.58 7.49
CA VAL A 35 7.17 3.87 6.23
C VAL A 35 6.09 4.32 5.27
N ILE A 36 6.46 4.69 4.04
CA ILE A 36 5.57 5.35 3.10
C ILE A 36 5.59 4.57 1.79
N SER A 37 4.45 4.02 1.38
CA SER A 37 4.27 3.47 0.04
C SER A 37 3.80 4.56 -0.90
N TYR A 38 4.26 4.55 -2.16
CA TYR A 38 3.86 5.55 -3.16
C TYR A 38 4.13 5.06 -4.57
N HIS A 39 3.41 5.66 -5.50
CA HIS A 39 3.56 5.41 -6.94
C HIS A 39 4.57 6.39 -7.56
N HIS A 40 5.44 5.85 -8.43
CA HIS A 40 6.29 6.60 -9.34
C HIS A 40 5.64 6.67 -10.73
N LEU A 41 4.96 7.77 -11.02
CA LEU A 41 4.08 7.91 -12.18
C LEU A 41 4.79 7.71 -13.52
N ASN A 42 6.02 8.25 -13.68
CA ASN A 42 6.74 8.16 -14.96
C ASN A 42 7.22 6.75 -15.26
N ALA A 43 7.63 5.98 -14.25
CA ALA A 43 8.15 4.63 -14.44
C ALA A 43 7.07 3.55 -14.32
N GLY A 44 5.92 3.89 -13.69
CA GLY A 44 4.87 2.91 -13.38
C GLY A 44 5.29 1.94 -12.27
N ASP A 45 6.06 2.42 -11.29
CA ASP A 45 6.62 1.58 -10.24
C ASP A 45 5.95 1.85 -8.89
N LEU A 46 5.85 0.80 -8.08
CA LEU A 46 5.56 0.91 -6.66
C LEU A 46 6.85 1.03 -5.87
N LYS A 47 6.99 2.13 -5.12
CA LYS A 47 8.14 2.40 -4.25
C LYS A 47 7.73 2.45 -2.77
N LEU A 48 8.71 2.26 -1.90
CA LEU A 48 8.62 2.42 -0.45
C LEU A 48 9.75 3.31 0.04
N ALA A 49 9.43 4.37 0.77
CA ALA A 49 10.38 5.10 1.60
C ALA A 49 10.36 4.53 3.02
N TYR A 50 11.47 3.93 3.44
CA TYR A 50 11.69 3.45 4.80
C TYR A 50 12.47 4.48 5.58
N CYS A 51 11.82 5.24 6.44
CA CYS A 51 12.44 6.29 7.23
C CYS A 51 13.40 5.71 8.28
N GLN A 52 14.48 6.43 8.55
CA GLN A 52 15.53 6.01 9.48
C GLN A 52 15.47 6.78 10.81
N ASP A 53 14.51 7.69 10.94
CA ASP A 53 14.24 8.48 12.14
C ASP A 53 12.74 8.83 12.21
N THR A 54 12.31 9.37 13.35
CA THR A 54 10.91 9.73 13.63
C THR A 54 10.36 10.85 12.75
N ASP A 55 11.23 11.75 12.30
CA ASP A 55 10.88 12.93 11.50
C ASP A 55 11.04 12.67 10.00
N CYS A 56 11.45 11.45 9.64
CA CYS A 56 11.75 11.05 8.27
C CYS A 56 12.70 12.03 7.56
N SER A 57 13.73 12.51 8.26
CA SER A 57 14.76 13.37 7.68
C SER A 57 15.66 12.60 6.71
N LYS A 58 15.73 11.28 6.87
CA LYS A 58 16.44 10.33 6.02
C LYS A 58 15.57 9.10 5.76
N ALA A 59 15.54 8.65 4.51
CA ALA A 59 14.86 7.43 4.13
C ALA A 59 15.73 6.58 3.21
N LYS A 60 15.51 5.26 3.27
CA LYS A 60 15.98 4.34 2.25
C LYS A 60 14.83 4.06 1.30
N ILE A 61 15.05 4.30 0.01
CA ILE A 61 14.05 4.04 -1.02
C ILE A 61 14.22 2.61 -1.53
N HIS A 62 13.10 1.88 -1.56
CA HIS A 62 13.00 0.53 -2.10
C HIS A 62 12.06 0.53 -3.31
N LEU A 63 12.49 -0.11 -4.37
CA LEU A 63 11.66 -0.45 -5.52
C LEU A 63 11.01 -1.80 -5.22
N LEU A 64 9.69 -1.85 -5.09
CA LEU A 64 8.96 -3.04 -4.65
C LEU A 64 8.36 -3.83 -5.81
N ASP A 65 7.73 -3.15 -6.76
CA ASP A 65 7.19 -3.76 -7.99
C ASP A 65 7.44 -2.83 -9.17
N TRP A 66 7.91 -3.36 -10.30
CA TRP A 66 8.38 -2.59 -11.45
C TRP A 66 8.12 -3.31 -12.79
N ALA A 67 8.38 -2.62 -13.90
CA ALA A 67 8.15 -3.10 -15.26
C ALA A 67 6.67 -3.31 -15.63
N GLY A 68 5.78 -2.58 -14.96
CA GLY A 68 4.34 -2.62 -15.18
C GLY A 68 3.69 -1.24 -15.13
N ASP A 69 2.59 -1.15 -14.43
CA ASP A 69 1.90 0.10 -14.06
C ASP A 69 1.33 -0.13 -12.64
N PHE A 70 2.22 -0.10 -11.66
CA PHE A 70 2.00 -0.54 -10.29
C PHE A 70 1.95 0.62 -9.29
N GLY A 71 1.23 0.43 -8.19
CA GLY A 71 1.23 1.35 -7.07
C GLY A 71 0.10 2.38 -7.07
N TYR A 72 -0.84 2.30 -8.00
CA TYR A 72 -2.05 3.09 -7.90
C TYR A 72 -2.89 2.66 -6.70
N TYR A 73 -3.49 3.64 -6.03
CA TYR A 73 -4.31 3.42 -4.83
C TYR A 73 -3.59 2.60 -3.76
N THR A 74 -2.25 2.81 -3.62
CA THR A 74 -1.51 2.03 -2.61
C THR A 74 -1.96 2.40 -1.20
N ASP A 75 -2.10 1.38 -0.34
CA ASP A 75 -2.30 1.54 1.10
C ASP A 75 -1.34 0.63 1.87
N ILE A 76 -0.94 1.05 3.08
CA ILE A 76 0.09 0.38 3.87
C ILE A 76 -0.37 0.16 5.31
N ALA A 77 -0.12 -1.03 5.84
CA ALA A 77 -0.32 -1.35 7.24
C ALA A 77 0.88 -2.06 7.84
N SER A 78 1.13 -1.82 9.12
CA SER A 78 2.18 -2.48 9.89
C SER A 78 1.57 -3.17 11.11
N SER A 79 1.99 -4.41 11.37
CA SER A 79 1.59 -5.14 12.57
C SER A 79 2.45 -4.74 13.77
N ALA A 80 1.97 -4.99 14.97
CA ALA A 80 2.75 -4.81 16.20
C ALA A 80 4.08 -5.60 16.19
N GLY A 81 4.13 -6.73 15.48
CA GLY A 81 5.34 -7.53 15.28
C GLY A 81 6.28 -6.99 14.20
N GLY A 82 5.96 -5.86 13.56
CA GLY A 82 6.79 -5.21 12.54
C GLY A 82 6.66 -5.80 11.13
N LYS A 83 5.67 -6.65 10.86
CA LYS A 83 5.35 -7.07 9.49
C LYS A 83 4.67 -5.92 8.77
N ILE A 84 5.14 -5.59 7.58
CA ILE A 84 4.61 -4.53 6.71
C ILE A 84 3.88 -5.18 5.55
N TYR A 85 2.68 -4.67 5.26
CA TYR A 85 1.84 -5.06 4.14
C TYR A 85 1.47 -3.83 3.32
N ILE A 86 1.37 -4.00 2.01
CA ILE A 86 1.00 -2.93 1.07
C ILE A 86 0.01 -3.50 0.07
N SER A 87 -1.18 -2.90 -0.04
CA SER A 87 -2.13 -3.18 -1.11
C SER A 87 -1.99 -2.16 -2.22
N TYR A 88 -2.24 -2.55 -3.47
CA TYR A 88 -2.15 -1.68 -4.64
C TYR A 88 -2.78 -2.33 -5.87
N ILE A 89 -2.94 -1.56 -6.94
CA ILE A 89 -3.39 -2.06 -8.23
C ILE A 89 -2.22 -2.24 -9.20
N ASP A 90 -2.24 -3.35 -9.93
CA ASP A 90 -1.59 -3.49 -11.23
C ASP A 90 -2.55 -2.96 -12.32
N ARG A 91 -2.38 -1.72 -12.72
CA ARG A 91 -3.27 -1.09 -13.69
C ARG A 91 -3.21 -1.70 -15.09
N LYS A 92 -2.09 -2.33 -15.44
CA LYS A 92 -1.92 -2.99 -16.74
C LYS A 92 -2.80 -4.24 -16.85
N LYS A 93 -2.99 -4.96 -15.74
CA LYS A 93 -3.83 -6.18 -15.67
C LYS A 93 -5.20 -5.93 -15.06
N GLY A 94 -5.35 -4.86 -14.30
CA GLY A 94 -6.55 -4.56 -13.54
C GLY A 94 -6.64 -5.33 -12.21
N ASP A 95 -5.53 -5.89 -11.71
CA ASP A 95 -5.51 -6.80 -10.57
C ASP A 95 -5.28 -6.07 -9.24
N LEU A 96 -6.01 -6.46 -8.19
CA LEU A 96 -5.66 -6.13 -6.81
C LEU A 96 -4.52 -7.02 -6.34
N ARG A 97 -3.44 -6.40 -5.84
CA ARG A 97 -2.28 -7.07 -5.30
C ARG A 97 -2.02 -6.70 -3.85
N VAL A 98 -1.35 -7.59 -3.14
CA VAL A 98 -0.79 -7.32 -1.81
C VAL A 98 0.68 -7.72 -1.76
N ILE A 99 1.49 -6.84 -1.17
CA ILE A 99 2.87 -7.13 -0.79
C ILE A 99 2.91 -7.46 0.69
N ARG A 100 3.71 -8.48 1.03
CA ARG A 100 4.23 -8.72 2.37
C ARG A 100 5.75 -8.53 2.37
N CYS A 101 6.25 -7.64 3.22
CA CYS A 101 7.69 -7.52 3.44
C CYS A 101 8.23 -8.76 4.15
N LEU A 102 9.31 -9.34 3.63
CA LEU A 102 9.94 -10.56 4.16
C LEU A 102 11.02 -10.27 5.19
N ASP A 103 11.46 -9.02 5.28
CA ASP A 103 12.37 -8.54 6.31
C ASP A 103 11.88 -7.20 6.90
N SER A 104 12.44 -6.81 8.03
CA SER A 104 11.98 -5.65 8.81
C SER A 104 12.12 -4.31 8.08
N LYS A 105 12.93 -4.24 7.01
CA LYS A 105 13.19 -3.02 6.22
C LYS A 105 12.58 -3.09 4.83
N CYS A 106 11.82 -4.16 4.53
CA CYS A 106 11.22 -4.39 3.22
C CYS A 106 12.22 -4.42 2.04
N GLY A 107 13.44 -4.88 2.30
CA GLY A 107 14.44 -5.09 1.24
C GLY A 107 14.14 -6.31 0.38
N ARG A 108 13.29 -7.23 0.86
CA ARG A 108 12.72 -8.37 0.15
C ARG A 108 11.23 -8.41 0.39
N ALA A 109 10.48 -8.75 -0.63
CA ALA A 109 9.02 -8.77 -0.58
C ALA A 109 8.44 -9.99 -1.31
N GLN A 110 7.27 -10.44 -0.86
CA GLN A 110 6.43 -11.41 -1.55
C GLN A 110 5.20 -10.67 -2.08
N ILE A 111 4.81 -10.96 -3.31
CA ILE A 111 3.66 -10.34 -3.98
C ILE A 111 2.63 -11.43 -4.27
N ASN A 112 1.39 -11.20 -3.83
CA ASN A 112 0.25 -12.06 -4.14
C ASN A 112 -0.81 -11.26 -4.89
N VAL A 113 -1.48 -11.90 -5.86
CA VAL A 113 -2.66 -11.38 -6.55
C VAL A 113 -3.88 -11.85 -5.78
N LEU A 114 -4.67 -10.93 -5.23
CA LEU A 114 -5.85 -11.24 -4.43
C LEU A 114 -7.13 -11.30 -5.27
N ASP A 115 -7.25 -10.42 -6.27
CA ASP A 115 -8.38 -10.43 -7.19
C ASP A 115 -7.89 -10.03 -8.59
N ARG A 116 -8.53 -10.59 -9.62
CA ARG A 116 -8.16 -10.35 -11.01
C ARG A 116 -9.23 -9.55 -11.71
N GLY A 117 -8.79 -8.45 -12.32
CA GLY A 117 -9.65 -7.65 -13.19
C GLY A 117 -9.86 -8.31 -14.55
N GLU A 118 -10.86 -7.85 -15.27
CA GLU A 118 -11.17 -8.32 -16.63
C GLU A 118 -10.30 -7.65 -17.72
N GLY A 119 -9.35 -6.79 -17.31
CA GLY A 119 -8.29 -6.19 -18.14
C GLY A 119 -8.70 -5.04 -19.04
N LYS A 120 -9.94 -4.91 -19.47
CA LYS A 120 -10.40 -3.86 -20.41
C LYS A 120 -11.31 -2.83 -19.73
N GLY A 121 -10.78 -2.13 -18.73
CA GLY A 121 -11.53 -1.09 -17.99
C GLY A 121 -12.32 -1.61 -16.79
N GLY A 122 -12.29 -2.92 -16.51
CA GLY A 122 -12.78 -3.50 -15.27
C GLY A 122 -11.62 -3.72 -14.30
N TYR A 123 -11.27 -2.68 -13.53
CA TYR A 123 -10.23 -2.77 -12.50
C TYR A 123 -10.82 -3.28 -11.20
N VAL A 124 -10.10 -4.17 -10.52
CA VAL A 124 -10.38 -4.52 -9.12
C VAL A 124 -9.28 -3.95 -8.23
N GLY A 125 -9.68 -3.35 -7.10
CA GLY A 125 -8.74 -2.74 -6.17
C GLY A 125 -8.70 -1.22 -6.18
N GLU A 126 -9.56 -0.53 -6.94
CA GLU A 126 -9.63 0.94 -6.87
C GLU A 126 -10.08 1.38 -5.47
N TYR A 127 -9.53 2.50 -5.00
CA TYR A 127 -9.83 3.09 -3.69
C TYR A 127 -9.68 2.08 -2.54
N ASN A 128 -8.69 1.17 -2.66
CA ASN A 128 -8.51 0.16 -1.62
C ASN A 128 -8.04 0.76 -0.30
N SER A 129 -8.44 0.08 0.78
CA SER A 129 -7.99 0.38 2.13
C SER A 129 -7.62 -0.91 2.85
N LEU A 130 -6.43 -0.92 3.43
CA LEU A 130 -5.81 -2.07 4.07
C LEU A 130 -5.83 -1.91 5.59
N SER A 131 -6.26 -2.94 6.26
CA SER A 131 -6.14 -3.06 7.71
C SER A 131 -5.66 -4.45 8.09
N LEU A 132 -5.36 -4.64 9.37
CA LEU A 132 -4.99 -5.94 9.92
C LEU A 132 -6.03 -6.40 10.93
N THR A 133 -6.40 -7.68 10.86
CA THR A 133 -7.24 -8.33 11.89
C THR A 133 -6.50 -8.42 13.22
N LYS A 134 -7.19 -8.83 14.29
CA LYS A 134 -6.54 -9.09 15.59
C LYS A 134 -5.45 -10.16 15.52
N SER A 135 -5.58 -11.12 14.60
CA SER A 135 -4.57 -12.15 14.32
C SER A 135 -3.41 -11.66 13.45
N GLY A 136 -3.46 -10.42 12.96
CA GLY A 136 -2.42 -9.84 12.12
C GLY A 136 -2.54 -10.20 10.64
N ASN A 137 -3.66 -10.79 10.21
CA ASN A 137 -3.91 -11.11 8.80
C ASN A 137 -4.41 -9.86 8.07
N PRO A 138 -3.95 -9.60 6.83
CA PRO A 138 -4.47 -8.51 6.01
C PRO A 138 -5.95 -8.66 5.68
N ILE A 139 -6.66 -7.53 5.70
CA ILE A 139 -8.02 -7.40 5.20
C ILE A 139 -8.10 -6.11 4.39
N ILE A 140 -8.60 -6.18 3.16
CA ILE A 140 -8.61 -5.09 2.21
C ILE A 140 -10.03 -4.88 1.69
N SER A 141 -10.59 -3.67 1.86
CA SER A 141 -11.79 -3.25 1.14
C SER A 141 -11.38 -2.56 -0.16
N TYR A 142 -12.15 -2.72 -1.22
CA TYR A 142 -11.84 -2.15 -2.53
C TYR A 142 -13.06 -2.08 -3.44
N PHE A 143 -12.97 -1.24 -4.45
CA PHE A 143 -13.97 -1.12 -5.50
C PHE A 143 -13.60 -2.01 -6.69
N ASP A 144 -14.59 -2.73 -7.21
CA ASP A 144 -14.55 -3.47 -8.47
C ASP A 144 -15.30 -2.65 -9.53
N SER A 145 -14.59 -1.90 -10.35
CA SER A 145 -15.19 -1.01 -11.35
C SER A 145 -15.79 -1.76 -12.54
N GLY A 146 -15.44 -3.04 -12.72
CA GLY A 146 -16.05 -3.89 -13.74
C GLY A 146 -17.48 -4.34 -13.40
N LYS A 147 -17.79 -4.40 -12.08
CA LYS A 147 -19.08 -4.86 -11.54
C LYS A 147 -19.81 -3.80 -10.74
N ASN A 148 -19.19 -2.65 -10.48
CA ASN A 148 -19.66 -1.60 -9.58
C ASN A 148 -19.88 -2.10 -8.13
N ASP A 149 -19.08 -3.05 -7.68
CA ASP A 149 -19.20 -3.69 -6.38
C ASP A 149 -18.23 -3.09 -5.35
N LEU A 150 -18.68 -2.93 -4.10
CA LEU A 150 -17.80 -2.87 -2.95
C LEU A 150 -17.43 -4.29 -2.54
N LYS A 151 -16.13 -4.59 -2.55
CA LYS A 151 -15.60 -5.92 -2.22
C LYS A 151 -14.65 -5.90 -1.03
N ILE A 152 -14.47 -7.08 -0.43
CA ILE A 152 -13.46 -7.33 0.61
C ILE A 152 -12.65 -8.57 0.21
N ALA A 153 -11.31 -8.44 0.29
CA ALA A 153 -10.37 -9.55 0.34
C ALA A 153 -9.92 -9.76 1.79
N SER A 154 -10.14 -10.93 2.34
CA SER A 154 -9.71 -11.31 3.70
C SER A 154 -8.68 -12.42 3.61
N CYS A 155 -7.43 -12.14 4.01
CA CYS A 155 -6.40 -13.17 4.12
C CYS A 155 -6.65 -14.05 5.34
N GLU A 156 -6.57 -15.36 5.16
CA GLU A 156 -6.76 -16.35 6.22
C GLU A 156 -5.44 -16.63 6.97
N ASP A 157 -4.31 -16.24 6.37
CA ASP A 157 -2.98 -16.32 6.96
C ASP A 157 -2.20 -15.01 6.81
N THR A 158 -1.13 -14.86 7.57
CA THR A 158 -0.27 -13.67 7.54
C THR A 158 0.56 -13.56 6.25
N ASP A 159 0.65 -14.62 5.47
CA ASP A 159 1.38 -14.67 4.20
C ASP A 159 0.46 -14.33 3.02
N CYS A 160 -0.85 -14.26 3.29
CA CYS A 160 -1.89 -13.98 2.31
C CYS A 160 -1.86 -14.94 1.11
N THR A 161 -1.51 -16.19 1.38
CA THR A 161 -1.54 -17.28 0.38
C THR A 161 -2.91 -17.91 0.29
N ASN A 162 -3.66 -17.88 1.41
CA ASN A 162 -5.06 -18.26 1.49
C ASN A 162 -5.91 -17.03 1.79
N PHE A 163 -6.91 -16.77 0.97
CA PHE A 163 -7.78 -15.60 1.12
C PHE A 163 -9.17 -15.87 0.53
N ILE A 164 -10.14 -15.07 0.98
CA ILE A 164 -11.52 -15.10 0.50
C ILE A 164 -11.88 -13.72 -0.02
N ASN A 165 -12.43 -13.65 -1.24
CA ASN A 165 -13.01 -12.45 -1.82
C ASN A 165 -14.53 -12.53 -1.79
N ARG A 166 -15.19 -11.43 -1.40
CA ARG A 166 -16.65 -11.34 -1.41
C ARG A 166 -17.11 -9.92 -1.72
N ALA A 167 -18.22 -9.80 -2.44
CA ALA A 167 -18.94 -8.55 -2.54
C ALA A 167 -19.65 -8.26 -1.22
N VAL A 168 -19.58 -7.02 -0.75
CA VAL A 168 -20.30 -6.52 0.43
C VAL A 168 -21.59 -5.84 0.00
N VAL A 169 -21.51 -5.10 -1.11
CA VAL A 169 -22.64 -4.46 -1.77
C VAL A 169 -22.47 -4.71 -3.26
N SER A 170 -23.50 -5.25 -3.90
CA SER A 170 -23.61 -5.36 -5.35
C SER A 170 -24.78 -4.49 -5.79
N GLU A 171 -24.64 -3.77 -6.89
CA GLU A 171 -25.80 -3.18 -7.54
C GLU A 171 -26.70 -4.34 -7.97
N GLY A 172 -27.91 -4.42 -7.39
CA GLY A 172 -28.93 -5.36 -7.84
C GLY A 172 -29.25 -5.05 -9.32
N MET A 173 -29.17 -6.07 -10.16
CA MET A 173 -29.69 -6.02 -11.53
C MET A 173 -31.17 -5.68 -11.53
#